data_4e42a1e8773d444dd6aadf746c28a2ac
#
_entry.id   4e42a1e8773d444dd6aadf746c28a2ac
#
_cell.length_a   1.000
_cell.length_b   1.000
_cell.length_c   1.000
_cell.angle_alpha   90.00
_cell.angle_beta   90.00
_cell.angle_gamma   90.00
#
_symmetry.space_group_name_H-M   'P 1'
#
loop_
_entity.id
_entity.type
_entity.pdbx_description
1 polymer ?
#
loop_
_entity_poly.entity_id
_entity_poly.type
_entity_poly.pdbx_seq_one_letter_code
_entity_poly.pdbx_strand_id
1 'polypeptide(L)'
;MNLHMPQDEESEAELKNLAAVPYQMISPANNASIIGVFQDSLLGAYRFTRPDIKFDRREAMNLLMSFNKIDTSVIKKKKEITSFDIMSQIMPPITMKFGNKWFADSGEEYNTSNNVIEISNGKYIRGQMEKGVFGGGGNGLLQRICNYYGNMASADFVDNLQNIVTEYMKTSAYSVGISDLIANKETNEKI
;
A
#
# COMPACT_ATOMS: atom_id res chain seq x y z
N MET A 1 21.60 13.10 -3.51
CA MET A 1 21.06 12.98 -2.13
C MET A 1 22.13 13.48 -1.18
N ASN A 2 21.77 14.36 -0.26
CA ASN A 2 22.73 14.97 0.67
C ASN A 2 22.63 14.28 2.03
N LEU A 3 23.75 14.13 2.71
CA LEU A 3 23.85 13.62 4.06
C LEU A 3 24.42 14.72 4.97
N HIS A 4 23.72 15.00 6.06
CA HIS A 4 24.11 15.97 7.06
C HIS A 4 24.17 15.30 8.43
N MET A 5 25.14 15.74 9.24
CA MET A 5 25.32 15.32 10.61
C MET A 5 25.17 16.53 11.53
N PRO A 6 24.24 16.54 12.48
CA PRO A 6 24.12 17.63 13.45
C PRO A 6 25.40 17.72 14.29
N GLN A 7 25.81 18.96 14.62
CA GLN A 7 27.04 19.23 15.36
C GLN A 7 26.78 19.58 16.83
N ASP A 8 25.54 19.81 17.19
CA ASP A 8 25.11 20.22 18.53
C ASP A 8 23.86 19.47 18.99
N GLU A 9 23.64 19.47 20.30
CA GLU A 9 22.54 18.76 20.94
C GLU A 9 21.16 19.36 20.62
N GLU A 10 21.10 20.65 20.38
CA GLU A 10 19.85 21.36 20.02
C GLU A 10 19.38 20.91 18.64
N SER A 11 20.28 20.90 17.64
CA SER A 11 19.98 20.40 16.30
C SER A 11 19.59 18.92 16.31
N GLU A 12 20.26 18.10 17.13
CA GLU A 12 19.91 16.68 17.27
C GLU A 12 18.50 16.52 17.86
N ALA A 13 18.16 17.29 18.89
CA ALA A 13 16.84 17.27 19.51
C ALA A 13 15.73 17.70 18.54
N GLU A 14 15.94 18.73 17.76
CA GLU A 14 14.99 19.21 16.73
C GLU A 14 14.80 18.15 15.63
N LEU A 15 15.89 17.56 15.13
CA LEU A 15 15.81 16.50 14.11
C LEU A 15 15.04 15.27 14.60
N LYS A 16 15.26 14.85 15.85
CA LYS A 16 14.58 13.70 16.44
C LYS A 16 13.10 13.96 16.76
N ASN A 17 12.76 15.13 17.25
CA ASN A 17 11.44 15.38 17.82
C ASN A 17 10.51 16.16 16.89
N LEU A 18 11.05 16.88 15.90
CA LEU A 18 10.27 17.69 14.96
C LEU A 18 10.40 17.19 13.53
N ALA A 19 11.63 16.99 13.04
CA ALA A 19 11.88 16.72 11.63
C ALA A 19 11.86 15.22 11.26
N ALA A 20 11.78 14.32 12.23
CA ALA A 20 11.78 12.89 11.95
C ALA A 20 10.59 12.49 11.06
N VAL A 21 10.84 11.58 10.10
CA VAL A 21 9.88 11.16 9.08
C VAL A 21 8.49 10.79 9.63
N PRO A 22 8.34 10.06 10.76
CA PRO A 22 7.02 9.75 11.31
C PRO A 22 6.19 10.99 11.66
N TYR A 23 6.82 12.11 12.00
CA TYR A 23 6.12 13.37 12.31
C TYR A 23 5.78 14.19 11.07
N GLN A 24 6.30 13.80 9.90
CA GLN A 24 6.11 14.50 8.62
C GLN A 24 5.16 13.74 7.66
N MET A 25 4.25 12.93 8.19
CA MET A 25 3.36 12.10 7.38
C MET A 25 2.37 12.92 6.54
N ILE A 26 1.83 13.99 7.10
CA ILE A 26 0.84 14.86 6.45
C ILE A 26 1.37 16.29 6.34
N SER A 27 1.26 16.88 5.14
CA SER A 27 1.60 18.27 4.91
C SER A 27 0.54 19.22 5.49
N PRO A 28 0.92 20.16 6.36
CA PRO A 28 -0.01 21.18 6.84
C PRO A 28 -0.43 22.18 5.73
N ALA A 29 0.39 22.34 4.68
CA ALA A 29 0.09 23.27 3.59
C ALA A 29 -1.08 22.77 2.71
N ASN A 30 -1.12 21.47 2.42
CA ASN A 30 -2.07 20.88 1.46
C ASN A 30 -3.06 19.92 2.12
N ASN A 31 -2.91 19.66 3.42
CA ASN A 31 -3.66 18.62 4.14
C ASN A 31 -3.66 17.28 3.39
N ALA A 32 -2.52 16.91 2.87
CA ALA A 32 -2.33 15.68 2.09
C ALA A 32 -1.12 14.90 2.60
N SER A 33 -1.13 13.58 2.43
CA SER A 33 0.01 12.74 2.77
C SER A 33 1.22 13.09 1.89
N ILE A 34 2.37 13.38 2.53
CA ILE A 34 3.66 13.55 1.84
C ILE A 34 4.35 12.21 1.70
N ILE A 35 4.32 11.41 2.77
CA ILE A 35 4.91 10.08 2.80
C ILE A 35 3.87 9.11 2.22
N GLY A 36 4.33 8.22 1.36
CA GLY A 36 3.43 7.29 0.69
C GLY A 36 4.19 6.19 -0.03
N VAL A 37 3.47 5.43 -0.82
CA VAL A 37 3.99 4.33 -1.64
C VAL A 37 4.11 4.81 -3.09
N PHE A 38 5.29 4.68 -3.68
CA PHE A 38 5.61 5.21 -5.01
C PHE A 38 6.31 4.17 -5.89
N GLN A 39 6.33 4.44 -7.20
CA GLN A 39 7.07 3.68 -8.21
C GLN A 39 6.85 2.16 -8.11
N ASP A 40 7.91 1.37 -8.00
CA ASP A 40 7.85 -0.09 -7.99
C ASP A 40 7.07 -0.65 -6.82
N SER A 41 7.09 0.02 -5.67
CA SER A 41 6.30 -0.36 -4.50
C SER A 41 4.80 -0.16 -4.73
N LEU A 42 4.41 0.90 -5.43
CA LEU A 42 3.03 1.14 -5.82
C LEU A 42 2.55 0.08 -6.83
N LEU A 43 3.38 -0.21 -7.84
CA LEU A 43 3.11 -1.28 -8.80
C LEU A 43 2.97 -2.64 -8.11
N GLY A 44 3.88 -2.93 -7.17
CA GLY A 44 3.83 -4.15 -6.38
C GLY A 44 2.57 -4.24 -5.53
N ALA A 45 2.16 -3.15 -4.85
CA ALA A 45 0.93 -3.10 -4.08
C ALA A 45 -0.31 -3.31 -4.97
N TYR A 46 -0.33 -2.70 -6.15
CA TYR A 46 -1.39 -2.90 -7.14
C TYR A 46 -1.50 -4.35 -7.59
N ARG A 47 -0.37 -4.99 -7.94
CA ARG A 47 -0.33 -6.40 -8.35
C ARG A 47 -0.66 -7.34 -7.21
N PHE A 48 -0.17 -7.05 -6.00
CA PHE A 48 -0.40 -7.85 -4.81
C PHE A 48 -1.89 -7.90 -4.41
N THR A 49 -2.62 -6.82 -4.61
CA THR A 49 -4.05 -6.72 -4.25
C THR A 49 -5.01 -7.16 -5.35
N ARG A 50 -4.54 -7.94 -6.33
CA ARG A 50 -5.40 -8.62 -7.29
C ARG A 50 -6.12 -9.81 -6.63
N PRO A 51 -7.36 -10.12 -7.04
CA PRO A 51 -8.18 -11.15 -6.41
C PRO A 51 -7.67 -12.58 -6.64
N ASP A 52 -6.84 -12.79 -7.66
CA ASP A 52 -6.29 -14.08 -8.07
C ASP A 52 -5.01 -14.47 -7.33
N ILE A 53 -4.45 -13.58 -6.50
CA ILE A 53 -3.18 -13.81 -5.80
C ILE A 53 -3.38 -14.65 -4.54
N LYS A 54 -2.74 -15.82 -4.54
CA LYS A 54 -2.78 -16.79 -3.44
C LYS A 54 -1.38 -17.28 -3.14
N PHE A 55 -1.18 -17.66 -1.90
CA PHE A 55 0.09 -18.15 -1.36
C PHE A 55 -0.10 -19.44 -0.60
N ASP A 56 0.92 -20.29 -0.58
CA ASP A 56 1.01 -21.36 0.37
C ASP A 56 1.40 -20.85 1.77
N ARG A 57 1.40 -21.71 2.78
CA ARG A 57 1.72 -21.31 4.16
C ARG A 57 3.14 -20.81 4.32
N ARG A 58 4.09 -21.40 3.60
CA ARG A 58 5.51 -21.04 3.67
C ARG A 58 5.76 -19.68 3.04
N GLU A 59 5.19 -19.46 1.87
CA GLU A 59 5.26 -18.17 1.18
C GLU A 59 4.62 -17.06 2.01
N ALA A 60 3.44 -17.28 2.57
CA ALA A 60 2.77 -16.32 3.43
C ALA A 60 3.59 -15.98 4.70
N MET A 61 4.24 -16.98 5.30
CA MET A 61 5.12 -16.75 6.45
C MET A 61 6.37 -15.96 6.06
N ASN A 62 6.95 -16.22 4.89
CA ASN A 62 8.09 -15.45 4.39
C ASN A 62 7.73 -13.98 4.15
N LEU A 63 6.54 -13.71 3.56
CA LEU A 63 6.06 -12.34 3.35
C LEU A 63 5.84 -11.58 4.68
N LEU A 64 5.41 -12.28 5.72
CA LEU A 64 5.14 -11.70 7.03
C LEU A 64 6.34 -11.70 7.98
N MET A 65 7.50 -12.24 7.56
CA MET A 65 8.67 -12.44 8.43
C MET A 65 9.21 -11.15 9.05
N SER A 66 9.09 -10.04 8.35
CA SER A 66 9.52 -8.71 8.83
C SER A 66 8.52 -8.05 9.79
N PHE A 67 7.35 -8.65 9.99
CA PHE A 67 6.27 -8.10 10.78
C PHE A 67 6.27 -8.63 12.22
N ASN A 68 6.24 -7.74 13.21
CA ASN A 68 6.42 -8.12 14.63
C ASN A 68 5.17 -8.75 15.29
N LYS A 69 3.98 -8.52 14.74
CA LYS A 69 2.71 -8.96 15.34
C LYS A 69 1.88 -9.74 14.34
N ILE A 70 2.11 -11.04 14.22
CA ILE A 70 1.42 -11.91 13.26
C ILE A 70 0.36 -12.74 14.00
N ASP A 71 -0.88 -12.72 13.51
CA ASP A 71 -1.88 -13.71 13.90
C ASP A 71 -1.68 -15.01 13.10
N THR A 72 -0.94 -15.93 13.68
CA THR A 72 -0.66 -17.24 13.07
C THR A 72 -1.89 -18.13 12.94
N SER A 73 -2.99 -17.81 13.63
CA SER A 73 -4.22 -18.61 13.61
C SER A 73 -4.87 -18.60 12.22
N VAL A 74 -4.80 -17.48 11.50
CA VAL A 74 -5.31 -17.34 10.13
C VAL A 74 -4.52 -18.24 9.19
N ILE A 75 -3.20 -18.24 9.31
CA ILE A 75 -2.29 -19.04 8.48
C ILE A 75 -2.46 -20.54 8.74
N LYS A 76 -2.65 -20.93 10.00
CA LYS A 76 -2.84 -22.35 10.36
C LYS A 76 -4.17 -22.94 9.88
N LYS A 77 -5.23 -22.13 9.88
CA LYS A 77 -6.59 -22.59 9.53
C LYS A 77 -6.81 -22.76 8.02
N LYS A 78 -6.12 -21.98 7.19
CA LYS A 78 -6.31 -21.99 5.75
C LYS A 78 -5.22 -22.81 5.04
N LYS A 79 -5.61 -23.53 4.00
CA LYS A 79 -4.67 -24.23 3.09
C LYS A 79 -4.04 -23.25 2.09
N GLU A 80 -4.88 -22.37 1.55
CA GLU A 80 -4.48 -21.28 0.67
C GLU A 80 -4.75 -19.95 1.37
N ILE A 81 -3.79 -19.04 1.35
CA ILE A 81 -3.84 -17.74 1.97
C ILE A 81 -3.89 -16.69 0.88
N THR A 82 -4.90 -15.83 0.90
CA THR A 82 -5.02 -14.75 -0.09
C THR A 82 -4.14 -13.57 0.28
N SER A 83 -3.79 -12.75 -0.71
CA SER A 83 -3.11 -11.47 -0.49
C SER A 83 -3.91 -10.57 0.48
N PHE A 84 -5.24 -10.63 0.45
CA PHE A 84 -6.12 -9.89 1.35
C PHE A 84 -6.01 -10.35 2.81
N ASP A 85 -5.77 -11.64 3.05
CA ASP A 85 -5.50 -12.16 4.40
C ASP A 85 -4.17 -11.61 4.94
N ILE A 86 -3.15 -11.50 4.10
CA ILE A 86 -1.85 -10.93 4.46
C ILE A 86 -1.99 -9.43 4.72
N MET A 87 -2.69 -8.70 3.85
CA MET A 87 -2.96 -7.27 4.05
C MET A 87 -3.70 -6.99 5.36
N SER A 88 -4.61 -7.88 5.75
CA SER A 88 -5.34 -7.75 7.02
C SER A 88 -4.44 -7.85 8.26
N GLN A 89 -3.26 -8.46 8.14
CA GLN A 89 -2.32 -8.55 9.27
C GLN A 89 -1.65 -7.21 9.61
N ILE A 90 -1.48 -6.35 8.62
CA ILE A 90 -0.82 -5.05 8.78
C ILE A 90 -1.81 -3.88 8.91
N MET A 91 -3.08 -4.12 8.64
CA MET A 91 -4.11 -3.09 8.64
C MET A 91 -4.52 -2.73 10.07
N PRO A 92 -4.52 -1.45 10.47
CA PRO A 92 -5.16 -1.04 11.71
C PRO A 92 -6.67 -1.27 11.66
N PRO A 93 -7.39 -1.29 12.80
CA PRO A 93 -8.82 -1.62 12.84
C PRO A 93 -9.70 -0.51 12.25
N ILE A 94 -9.45 -0.13 11.03
CA ILE A 94 -10.19 0.88 10.26
C ILE A 94 -11.35 0.24 9.49
N THR A 95 -12.43 0.99 9.32
CA THR A 95 -13.54 0.59 8.46
C THR A 95 -13.75 1.66 7.39
N MET A 96 -13.68 1.26 6.12
CA MET A 96 -13.90 2.18 5.01
C MET A 96 -14.31 1.43 3.74
N LYS A 97 -15.11 2.11 2.90
CA LYS A 97 -15.52 1.61 1.58
C LYS A 97 -15.60 2.76 0.60
N PHE A 98 -14.84 2.67 -0.50
CA PHE A 98 -14.89 3.66 -1.59
C PHE A 98 -14.36 3.08 -2.90
N GLY A 99 -14.82 3.64 -4.03
CA GLY A 99 -14.29 3.30 -5.35
C GLY A 99 -12.93 3.94 -5.60
N ASN A 100 -12.04 3.20 -6.24
CA ASN A 100 -10.80 3.76 -6.78
C ASN A 100 -11.08 4.57 -8.06
N LYS A 101 -10.05 5.17 -8.64
CA LYS A 101 -10.18 6.01 -9.84
C LYS A 101 -10.81 5.28 -11.04
N TRP A 102 -10.53 3.98 -11.17
CA TRP A 102 -10.99 3.16 -12.31
C TRP A 102 -12.43 2.69 -12.17
N PHE A 103 -13.01 2.79 -10.97
CA PHE A 103 -14.39 2.32 -10.74
C PHE A 103 -15.41 3.10 -11.55
N ALA A 104 -15.25 4.41 -11.69
CA ALA A 104 -16.21 5.26 -12.41
C ALA A 104 -16.37 4.85 -13.88
N ASP A 105 -15.32 4.37 -14.52
CA ASP A 105 -15.28 4.00 -15.93
C ASP A 105 -15.47 2.49 -16.16
N SER A 106 -15.52 1.68 -15.08
CA SER A 106 -15.55 0.22 -15.19
C SER A 106 -16.89 -0.37 -15.56
N GLY A 107 -17.98 0.33 -15.28
CA GLY A 107 -19.35 -0.20 -15.43
C GLY A 107 -19.66 -1.38 -14.49
N GLU A 108 -18.79 -1.67 -13.52
CA GLU A 108 -18.92 -2.79 -12.59
C GLU A 108 -19.87 -2.44 -11.42
N GLU A 109 -20.45 -3.47 -10.83
CA GLU A 109 -21.30 -3.30 -9.65
C GLU A 109 -20.47 -2.95 -8.41
N TYR A 110 -20.88 -1.91 -7.67
CA TYR A 110 -20.18 -1.39 -6.48
C TYR A 110 -19.90 -2.45 -5.40
N ASN A 111 -20.78 -3.44 -5.26
CA ASN A 111 -20.67 -4.44 -4.21
C ASN A 111 -19.79 -5.64 -4.55
N THR A 112 -19.45 -5.84 -5.82
CA THR A 112 -18.69 -6.99 -6.31
C THR A 112 -17.33 -6.62 -6.93
N SER A 113 -17.21 -5.37 -7.40
CA SER A 113 -16.03 -4.87 -8.10
C SER A 113 -14.77 -4.89 -7.24
N ASN A 114 -13.64 -5.32 -7.83
CA ASN A 114 -12.31 -5.17 -7.23
C ASN A 114 -11.75 -3.75 -7.36
N ASN A 115 -12.43 -2.87 -8.08
CA ASN A 115 -12.15 -1.43 -8.13
C ASN A 115 -12.76 -0.65 -6.96
N VAL A 116 -13.43 -1.34 -6.03
CA VAL A 116 -13.95 -0.79 -4.77
C VAL A 116 -13.14 -1.35 -3.61
N ILE A 117 -12.44 -0.46 -2.90
CA ILE A 117 -11.73 -0.79 -1.67
C ILE A 117 -12.75 -1.01 -0.57
N GLU A 118 -12.69 -2.15 0.08
CA GLU A 118 -13.54 -2.48 1.22
C GLU A 118 -12.71 -3.07 2.35
N ILE A 119 -12.66 -2.34 3.46
CA ILE A 119 -11.98 -2.72 4.69
C ILE A 119 -13.01 -2.64 5.82
N SER A 120 -13.11 -3.67 6.64
CA SER A 120 -14.02 -3.72 7.78
C SER A 120 -13.27 -4.15 9.04
N ASN A 121 -13.18 -3.24 10.01
CA ASN A 121 -12.49 -3.46 11.29
C ASN A 121 -11.08 -4.08 11.11
N GLY A 122 -10.27 -3.47 10.25
CA GLY A 122 -8.91 -3.93 9.93
C GLY A 122 -8.83 -5.16 9.01
N LYS A 123 -9.94 -5.78 8.66
CA LYS A 123 -9.97 -6.86 7.71
C LYS A 123 -10.09 -6.31 6.29
N TYR A 124 -9.07 -6.55 5.48
CA TYR A 124 -9.08 -6.20 4.06
C TYR A 124 -9.93 -7.22 3.29
N ILE A 125 -11.06 -6.80 2.77
CA ILE A 125 -12.02 -7.70 2.13
C ILE A 125 -11.76 -7.79 0.63
N ARG A 126 -11.56 -6.62 -0.01
CA ARG A 126 -11.30 -6.52 -1.44
C ARG A 126 -10.85 -5.12 -1.82
N GLY A 127 -10.45 -4.99 -3.05
CA GLY A 127 -10.08 -3.75 -3.70
C GLY A 127 -8.61 -3.73 -4.12
N GLN A 128 -8.36 -3.14 -5.25
CA GLN A 128 -7.02 -3.04 -5.82
C GLN A 128 -6.39 -1.71 -5.44
N MET A 129 -5.23 -1.75 -4.80
CA MET A 129 -4.51 -0.57 -4.35
C MET A 129 -3.87 0.16 -5.52
N GLU A 130 -4.27 1.40 -5.73
CA GLU A 130 -3.69 2.29 -6.72
C GLU A 130 -3.26 3.61 -6.05
N LYS A 131 -2.66 4.51 -6.81
CA LYS A 131 -2.13 5.79 -6.29
C LYS A 131 -3.18 6.62 -5.54
N GLY A 132 -4.42 6.65 -6.02
CA GLY A 132 -5.51 7.40 -5.40
C GLY A 132 -5.94 6.83 -4.03
N VAL A 133 -5.73 5.53 -3.81
CA VAL A 133 -6.05 4.88 -2.53
C VAL A 133 -5.13 5.35 -1.42
N PHE A 134 -3.84 5.52 -1.72
CA PHE A 134 -2.84 5.90 -0.71
C PHE A 134 -2.87 7.37 -0.36
N GLY A 135 -3.11 8.25 -1.32
CA GLY A 135 -3.00 9.66 -1.06
C GLY A 135 -3.58 10.55 -2.16
N GLY A 136 -3.76 11.79 -1.85
CA GLY A 136 -4.21 12.82 -2.76
C GLY A 136 -5.61 13.30 -2.46
N GLY A 137 -5.77 14.14 -1.45
CA GLY A 137 -6.99 14.89 -1.21
C GLY A 137 -7.87 14.41 -0.05
N GLY A 138 -7.33 14.31 1.14
CA GLY A 138 -8.11 14.27 2.38
C GLY A 138 -8.85 12.96 2.71
N ASN A 139 -9.00 12.05 1.76
CA ASN A 139 -9.75 10.80 1.92
C ASN A 139 -8.93 9.52 1.70
N GLY A 140 -7.63 9.64 1.42
CA GLY A 140 -6.74 8.50 1.22
C GLY A 140 -6.57 7.62 2.46
N LEU A 141 -6.21 6.37 2.25
CA LEU A 141 -6.01 5.38 3.31
C LEU A 141 -4.98 5.86 4.35
N LEU A 142 -3.83 6.37 3.90
CA LEU A 142 -2.75 6.83 4.78
C LEU A 142 -3.20 8.00 5.67
N GLN A 143 -3.91 8.95 5.10
CA GLN A 143 -4.41 10.10 5.87
C GLN A 143 -5.44 9.67 6.92
N ARG A 144 -6.32 8.73 6.60
CA ARG A 144 -7.28 8.18 7.58
C ARG A 144 -6.58 7.40 8.69
N ILE A 145 -5.57 6.58 8.36
CA ILE A 145 -4.76 5.89 9.36
C ILE A 145 -4.09 6.91 10.28
N CYS A 146 -3.47 7.94 9.71
CA CYS A 146 -2.80 8.99 10.47
C CYS A 146 -3.76 9.74 11.41
N ASN A 147 -4.94 10.10 10.91
CA ASN A 147 -5.93 10.86 11.67
C ASN A 147 -6.57 10.06 12.82
N TYR A 148 -6.80 8.77 12.63
CA TYR A 148 -7.47 7.93 13.63
C TYR A 148 -6.51 7.21 14.58
N TYR A 149 -5.31 6.88 14.12
CA TYR A 149 -4.36 6.05 14.88
C TYR A 149 -3.01 6.74 15.12
N GLY A 150 -2.82 7.94 14.57
CA GLY A 150 -1.62 8.75 14.74
C GLY A 150 -0.52 8.46 13.72
N ASN A 151 0.49 9.31 13.77
CA ASN A 151 1.60 9.33 12.82
C ASN A 151 2.42 8.04 12.84
N MET A 152 2.69 7.50 14.02
CA MET A 152 3.48 6.27 14.18
C MET A 152 2.77 5.07 13.56
N ALA A 153 1.45 4.93 13.76
CA ALA A 153 0.68 3.84 13.14
C ALA A 153 0.65 3.95 11.60
N SER A 154 0.65 5.18 11.07
CA SER A 154 0.74 5.41 9.63
C SER A 154 2.12 5.07 9.08
N ALA A 155 3.19 5.41 9.80
CA ALA A 155 4.56 5.04 9.43
C ALA A 155 4.74 3.52 9.45
N ASP A 156 4.33 2.86 10.53
CA ASP A 156 4.39 1.38 10.66
C ASP A 156 3.62 0.69 9.54
N PHE A 157 2.45 1.21 9.16
CA PHE A 157 1.68 0.65 8.05
C PHE A 157 2.43 0.76 6.72
N VAL A 158 3.04 1.92 6.42
CA VAL A 158 3.82 2.11 5.18
C VAL A 158 5.03 1.19 5.15
N ASP A 159 5.78 1.09 6.26
CA ASP A 159 6.95 0.23 6.37
C ASP A 159 6.60 -1.25 6.19
N ASN A 160 5.54 -1.71 6.85
CA ASN A 160 5.07 -3.09 6.74
C ASN A 160 4.58 -3.40 5.31
N LEU A 161 3.82 -2.50 4.71
CA LEU A 161 3.38 -2.64 3.32
C LEU A 161 4.57 -2.70 2.36
N GLN A 162 5.54 -1.79 2.53
CA GLN A 162 6.75 -1.74 1.71
C GLN A 162 7.54 -3.05 1.80
N ASN A 163 7.71 -3.59 3.01
CA ASN A 163 8.42 -4.84 3.23
C ASN A 163 7.73 -6.03 2.56
N ILE A 164 6.40 -6.16 2.73
CA ILE A 164 5.60 -7.23 2.11
C ILE A 164 5.67 -7.14 0.58
N VAL A 165 5.48 -5.94 0.03
CA VAL A 165 5.49 -5.73 -1.42
C VAL A 165 6.87 -6.00 -2.01
N THR A 166 7.94 -5.57 -1.35
CA THR A 166 9.32 -5.82 -1.78
C THR A 166 9.61 -7.31 -1.80
N GLU A 167 9.21 -8.04 -0.76
CA GLU A 167 9.40 -9.49 -0.71
C GLU A 167 8.57 -10.22 -1.79
N TYR A 168 7.33 -9.79 -2.00
CA TYR A 168 6.48 -10.32 -3.09
C TYR A 168 7.10 -10.08 -4.47
N MET A 169 7.64 -8.90 -4.73
CA MET A 169 8.21 -8.55 -6.03
C MET A 169 9.49 -9.31 -6.38
N LYS A 170 10.19 -9.89 -5.40
CA LYS A 170 11.35 -10.78 -5.66
C LYS A 170 10.96 -12.01 -6.47
N THR A 171 9.77 -12.54 -6.26
CA THR A 171 9.26 -13.74 -6.95
C THR A 171 8.32 -13.42 -8.10
N SER A 172 7.55 -12.34 -7.97
CA SER A 172 6.54 -11.96 -8.96
C SER A 172 7.07 -11.12 -10.10
N ALA A 173 8.21 -10.47 -9.96
CA ALA A 173 8.91 -9.64 -10.94
C ALA A 173 8.02 -8.79 -11.88
N TYR A 174 8.61 -7.83 -12.55
CA TYR A 174 7.94 -6.98 -13.52
C TYR A 174 8.93 -6.60 -14.64
N SER A 175 8.46 -6.66 -15.87
CA SER A 175 9.26 -6.27 -17.03
C SER A 175 8.37 -5.70 -18.14
N VAL A 176 8.93 -4.84 -18.96
CA VAL A 176 8.31 -4.32 -20.19
C VAL A 176 9.10 -4.83 -21.37
N GLY A 177 8.43 -5.51 -22.29
CA GLY A 177 9.02 -5.99 -23.55
C GLY A 177 8.98 -4.93 -24.65
N ILE A 178 9.78 -5.10 -25.68
CA ILE A 178 9.73 -4.25 -26.89
C ILE A 178 8.34 -4.27 -27.53
N SER A 179 7.66 -5.41 -27.51
CA SER A 179 6.29 -5.56 -28.02
C SER A 179 5.28 -4.65 -27.35
N ASP A 180 5.51 -4.30 -26.08
CA ASP A 180 4.61 -3.41 -25.32
C ASP A 180 4.73 -1.95 -25.74
N LEU A 181 5.83 -1.60 -26.43
CA LEU A 181 6.12 -0.26 -26.96
C LEU A 181 5.72 -0.09 -28.42
N ILE A 182 5.37 -1.16 -29.11
CA ILE A 182 4.97 -1.11 -30.52
C ILE A 182 3.49 -0.78 -30.61
N ALA A 183 3.17 0.36 -31.21
CA ALA A 183 1.80 0.75 -31.46
C ALA A 183 1.11 -0.24 -32.43
N ASN A 184 -0.15 -0.54 -32.18
CA ASN A 184 -0.94 -1.37 -33.08
C ASN A 184 -1.27 -0.63 -34.38
N LYS A 185 -1.73 -1.37 -35.40
CA LYS A 185 -2.03 -0.79 -36.74
C LYS A 185 -3.05 0.33 -36.70
N GLU A 186 -4.12 0.15 -35.88
CA GLU A 186 -5.17 1.16 -35.72
C GLU A 186 -4.67 2.46 -35.10
N THR A 187 -3.72 2.37 -34.19
CA THR A 187 -3.09 3.54 -33.56
C THR A 187 -2.19 4.26 -34.58
N ASN A 188 -1.40 3.50 -35.37
CA ASN A 188 -0.53 4.07 -36.38
C ASN A 188 -1.32 4.73 -37.54
N GLU A 189 -2.53 4.26 -37.84
CA GLU A 189 -3.41 4.86 -38.86
C GLU A 189 -4.11 6.14 -38.37
N LYS A 190 -4.15 6.37 -37.05
CA LYS A 190 -4.73 7.57 -36.41
C LYS A 190 -3.73 8.67 -36.12
N ILE A 191 -2.43 8.39 -36.25
CA ILE A 191 -1.33 9.34 -36.09
C ILE A 191 -1.01 9.93 -37.47
#